data_d079b8dc71a838094b3b44e3587ff6d4
#
_entry.id   d079b8dc71a838094b3b44e3587ff6d4
#
_cell.length_a   1.000
_cell.length_b   1.000
_cell.length_c   1.000
_cell.angle_alpha   90.00
_cell.angle_beta   90.00
_cell.angle_gamma   90.00
#
_symmetry.space_group_name_H-M   'P 1'
#
loop_
_entity.id
_entity.type
_entity.pdbx_description
1 polymer ?
#
loop_
_entity_poly.entity_id
_entity_poly.type
_entity_poly.pdbx_seq_one_letter_code
_entity_poly.pdbx_strand_id
1 'polypeptide(L)'
;MLRDIKLNYFTASHRVCQPEETLKNNEEKLKTAGITRITDITDLDRVGIPVFSAIRPRAQEGAVSVYAGKGAEKKQAEASAMMEGFERYSAEMQESDKEKIIVSSIEDMSGEKFINPKDMYLPPNITDDILDVTVLEWYPCIDLVSEEEYYVPANGIFHPYIPSNKSATPLFRGNTNGLASGNVLEEAVLHGIFEVIERDAWSIFELVHKNRRQIDNDSIENEVIRDLLDKFKAQSINVKLMDITSDVGVCTVTASSDDDVLRDPALLSLGVGTHLNPDIAIIRALTEVAQSRATQIHGTREDTTRANFMRHAGYDRM
;
A
#
# COMPACT_ATOMS: atom_id res chain seq x y z
N MET A 1 9.93 15.80 -15.00
CA MET A 1 11.16 16.11 -14.23
C MET A 1 10.82 16.25 -12.75
N LEU A 2 11.50 15.48 -11.88
CA LEU A 2 11.37 15.61 -10.42
C LEU A 2 12.11 16.87 -9.96
N ARG A 3 11.54 17.56 -8.97
CA ARG A 3 12.12 18.79 -8.39
C ARG A 3 12.82 18.45 -7.08
N ASP A 4 13.79 19.25 -6.71
CA ASP A 4 14.35 19.24 -5.37
C ASP A 4 13.36 19.95 -4.43
N ILE A 5 12.76 19.19 -3.52
CA ILE A 5 11.76 19.69 -2.56
C ILE A 5 12.17 19.37 -1.13
N LYS A 6 11.84 20.26 -0.21
CA LYS A 6 12.05 20.07 1.20
C LYS A 6 10.82 19.45 1.86
N LEU A 7 11.01 18.31 2.53
CA LEU A 7 10.03 17.71 3.41
C LEU A 7 10.24 18.19 4.84
N ASN A 8 9.16 18.42 5.57
CA ASN A 8 9.19 18.75 6.99
C ASN A 8 8.72 17.55 7.80
N TYR A 9 9.25 17.41 9.02
CA TYR A 9 8.80 16.40 9.97
C TYR A 9 7.55 16.91 10.71
N PHE A 10 6.48 16.13 10.64
CA PHE A 10 5.24 16.37 11.34
C PHE A 10 4.90 15.14 12.19
N THR A 11 5.21 15.21 13.47
CA THR A 11 4.97 14.22 14.53
C THR A 11 5.42 12.77 14.21
N ALA A 12 5.11 12.22 13.06
CA ALA A 12 5.36 10.82 12.72
C ALA A 12 5.62 10.58 11.22
N SER A 13 5.77 11.64 10.44
CA SER A 13 5.96 11.54 9.00
C SER A 13 6.72 12.73 8.43
N HIS A 14 7.35 12.52 7.27
CA HIS A 14 7.92 13.59 6.46
C HIS A 14 6.95 13.93 5.32
N ARG A 15 6.49 15.19 5.24
CA ARG A 15 5.57 15.69 4.21
C ARG A 15 5.89 17.13 3.83
N VAL A 16 5.36 17.59 2.69
CA VAL A 16 5.49 19.01 2.27
C VAL A 16 4.63 19.92 3.13
N CYS A 17 3.46 19.46 3.57
CA CYS A 17 2.52 20.25 4.38
C CYS A 17 1.88 19.42 5.49
N GLN A 18 1.23 20.13 6.42
CA GLN A 18 0.49 19.55 7.54
C GLN A 18 -0.70 18.71 7.06
N PRO A 19 -1.14 17.69 7.83
CA PRO A 19 -2.31 16.89 7.49
C PRO A 19 -3.59 17.74 7.28
N GLU A 20 -3.80 18.78 8.07
CA GLU A 20 -4.94 19.70 7.96
C GLU A 20 -4.94 20.45 6.62
N GLU A 21 -3.75 20.83 6.15
CA GLU A 21 -3.58 21.49 4.86
C GLU A 21 -3.84 20.51 3.71
N THR A 22 -3.36 19.27 3.84
CA THR A 22 -3.66 18.19 2.89
C THR A 22 -5.18 17.98 2.76
N LEU A 23 -5.89 17.90 3.87
CA LEU A 23 -7.34 17.73 3.92
C LEU A 23 -8.04 18.91 3.21
N LYS A 24 -7.70 20.14 3.58
CA LYS A 24 -8.28 21.36 3.02
C LYS A 24 -8.04 21.49 1.51
N ASN A 25 -6.84 21.23 1.04
CA ASN A 25 -6.45 21.39 -0.37
C ASN A 25 -7.13 20.37 -1.29
N ASN A 26 -7.67 19.30 -0.74
CA ASN A 26 -8.28 18.22 -1.51
C ASN A 26 -9.77 18.01 -1.25
N GLU A 27 -10.39 18.79 -0.36
CA GLU A 27 -11.81 18.67 0.01
C GLU A 27 -12.74 18.76 -1.21
N GLU A 28 -12.53 19.74 -2.09
CA GLU A 28 -13.35 19.93 -3.30
C GLU A 28 -13.20 18.79 -4.31
N LYS A 29 -12.06 18.09 -4.30
CA LYS A 29 -11.76 16.98 -5.21
C LYS A 29 -12.41 15.65 -4.80
N LEU A 30 -12.90 15.52 -3.56
CA LEU A 30 -13.56 14.31 -3.06
C LEU A 30 -14.68 13.85 -3.98
N LYS A 31 -15.49 14.81 -4.45
CA LYS A 31 -16.60 14.51 -5.35
C LYS A 31 -16.14 13.92 -6.67
N THR A 32 -15.04 14.42 -7.24
CA THR A 32 -14.47 13.92 -8.49
C THR A 32 -13.99 12.50 -8.34
N ALA A 33 -13.29 12.19 -7.24
CA ALA A 33 -12.83 10.85 -6.93
C ALA A 33 -13.96 9.90 -6.47
N GLY A 34 -15.19 10.40 -6.30
CA GLY A 34 -16.33 9.61 -5.83
C GLY A 34 -16.24 9.21 -4.35
N ILE A 35 -15.40 9.91 -3.56
CA ILE A 35 -15.31 9.72 -2.11
C ILE A 35 -16.52 10.42 -1.48
N THR A 36 -17.43 9.63 -0.91
CA THR A 36 -18.69 10.14 -0.36
C THR A 36 -18.63 10.35 1.14
N ARG A 37 -17.70 9.70 1.83
CA ARG A 37 -17.59 9.72 3.29
C ARG A 37 -16.17 9.42 3.73
N ILE A 38 -15.72 10.16 4.74
CA ILE A 38 -14.53 9.85 5.55
C ILE A 38 -15.01 9.80 7.00
N THR A 39 -14.71 8.71 7.72
CA THR A 39 -15.26 8.43 9.04
C THR A 39 -14.20 7.92 9.98
N ASP A 40 -14.18 8.45 11.20
CA ASP A 40 -13.36 7.94 12.31
C ASP A 40 -13.89 6.55 12.72
N ILE A 41 -13.03 5.54 12.65
CA ILE A 41 -13.31 4.16 13.08
C ILE A 41 -12.36 3.71 14.22
N THR A 42 -11.66 4.65 14.83
CA THR A 42 -10.68 4.41 15.89
C THR A 42 -11.28 3.58 17.02
N ASP A 43 -12.46 3.95 17.49
CA ASP A 43 -13.10 3.35 18.66
C ASP A 43 -13.79 2.00 18.37
N LEU A 44 -13.69 1.47 17.16
CA LEU A 44 -14.07 0.09 16.86
C LEU A 44 -13.09 -0.91 17.47
N ASP A 45 -11.81 -0.54 17.57
CA ASP A 45 -10.82 -1.32 18.31
C ASP A 45 -10.46 -0.62 19.62
N ARG A 46 -10.33 -1.38 20.70
CA ARG A 46 -10.00 -0.86 22.02
C ARG A 46 -8.59 -0.25 22.13
N VAL A 47 -7.71 -0.46 21.14
CA VAL A 47 -6.33 0.07 21.14
C VAL A 47 -6.30 1.60 21.15
N GLY A 48 -7.27 2.25 20.48
CA GLY A 48 -7.38 3.72 20.45
C GLY A 48 -6.28 4.42 19.63
N ILE A 49 -5.60 3.73 18.74
CA ILE A 49 -4.71 4.33 17.73
C ILE A 49 -5.57 4.80 16.56
N PRO A 50 -5.38 6.05 16.07
CA PRO A 50 -6.27 6.63 15.07
C PRO A 50 -6.33 5.85 13.75
N VAL A 51 -7.55 5.47 13.36
CA VAL A 51 -7.88 4.86 12.07
C VAL A 51 -9.14 5.49 11.52
N PHE A 52 -9.09 5.85 10.24
CA PHE A 52 -10.22 6.41 9.51
C PHE A 52 -10.57 5.52 8.32
N SER A 53 -11.83 5.55 7.90
CA SER A 53 -12.31 4.86 6.71
C SER A 53 -12.79 5.87 5.68
N ALA A 54 -12.39 5.70 4.40
CA ALA A 54 -12.91 6.45 3.26
C ALA A 54 -13.73 5.52 2.37
N ILE A 55 -14.89 6.01 1.90
CA ILE A 55 -15.89 5.19 1.18
C ILE A 55 -16.10 5.76 -0.22
N ARG A 56 -15.90 4.92 -1.24
CA ARG A 56 -16.12 5.18 -2.67
C ARG A 56 -17.13 4.17 -3.25
N PRO A 57 -18.43 4.39 -3.13
CA PRO A 57 -19.44 3.41 -3.56
C PRO A 57 -19.45 3.15 -5.08
N ARG A 58 -18.80 4.02 -5.87
CA ARG A 58 -18.66 3.90 -7.33
C ARG A 58 -17.24 3.55 -7.75
N ALA A 59 -16.47 2.86 -6.90
CA ALA A 59 -15.21 2.26 -7.30
C ALA A 59 -15.44 1.32 -8.49
N GLN A 60 -14.46 1.22 -9.36
CA GLN A 60 -14.55 0.34 -10.54
C GLN A 60 -14.80 -1.12 -10.09
N GLU A 61 -15.53 -1.88 -10.87
CA GLU A 61 -15.76 -3.30 -10.61
C GLU A 61 -14.42 -4.05 -10.45
N GLY A 62 -14.31 -4.83 -9.38
CA GLY A 62 -13.06 -5.50 -9.01
C GLY A 62 -12.16 -4.72 -8.05
N ALA A 63 -12.43 -3.42 -7.82
CA ALA A 63 -11.80 -2.64 -6.77
C ALA A 63 -12.57 -2.78 -5.45
N VAL A 64 -11.86 -2.57 -4.33
CA VAL A 64 -12.54 -2.38 -3.03
C VAL A 64 -13.16 -0.99 -2.97
N SER A 65 -14.30 -0.87 -2.29
CA SER A 65 -15.03 0.39 -2.13
C SER A 65 -14.74 1.12 -0.81
N VAL A 66 -14.05 0.47 0.11
CA VAL A 66 -13.74 0.96 1.45
C VAL A 66 -12.23 0.95 1.67
N TYR A 67 -11.66 2.09 1.98
CA TYR A 67 -10.23 2.30 2.24
C TYR A 67 -10.02 2.67 3.70
N ALA A 68 -8.82 2.45 4.23
CA ALA A 68 -8.53 2.75 5.61
C ALA A 68 -7.22 3.52 5.76
N GLY A 69 -7.27 4.69 6.39
CA GLY A 69 -6.10 5.49 6.73
C GLY A 69 -5.69 5.32 8.18
N LYS A 70 -4.41 5.47 8.43
CA LYS A 70 -3.75 5.31 9.73
C LYS A 70 -2.86 6.50 10.06
N GLY A 71 -2.61 6.72 11.33
CA GLY A 71 -1.68 7.74 11.79
C GLY A 71 -1.48 7.72 13.30
N ALA A 72 -0.40 8.33 13.78
CA ALA A 72 -0.20 8.55 15.21
C ALA A 72 -1.20 9.58 15.77
N GLU A 73 -1.69 10.48 14.92
CA GLU A 73 -2.67 11.50 15.25
C GLU A 73 -3.91 11.40 14.35
N LYS A 74 -5.07 11.86 14.85
CA LYS A 74 -6.34 11.77 14.12
C LYS A 74 -6.30 12.44 12.75
N LYS A 75 -5.68 13.63 12.63
CA LYS A 75 -5.58 14.33 11.35
C LYS A 75 -4.69 13.63 10.33
N GLN A 76 -3.65 12.94 10.80
CA GLN A 76 -2.83 12.09 9.94
C GLN A 76 -3.63 10.90 9.40
N ALA A 77 -4.39 10.22 10.25
CA ALA A 77 -5.22 9.08 9.87
C ALA A 77 -6.34 9.51 8.90
N GLU A 78 -6.98 10.65 9.13
CA GLU A 78 -8.00 11.23 8.26
C GLU A 78 -7.43 11.56 6.87
N ALA A 79 -6.28 12.27 6.83
CA ALA A 79 -5.59 12.58 5.58
C ALA A 79 -5.13 11.30 4.85
N SER A 80 -4.63 10.31 5.58
CA SER A 80 -4.23 9.01 5.02
C SER A 80 -5.41 8.30 4.33
N ALA A 81 -6.59 8.26 4.98
CA ALA A 81 -7.80 7.66 4.39
C ALA A 81 -8.27 8.41 3.13
N MET A 82 -8.27 9.74 3.17
CA MET A 82 -8.59 10.58 2.02
C MET A 82 -7.65 10.30 0.86
N MET A 83 -6.35 10.30 1.11
CA MET A 83 -5.32 10.16 0.08
C MET A 83 -5.29 8.75 -0.51
N GLU A 84 -5.57 7.69 0.26
CA GLU A 84 -5.77 6.35 -0.29
C GLU A 84 -6.97 6.30 -1.24
N GLY A 85 -8.05 7.00 -0.91
CA GLY A 85 -9.19 7.12 -1.83
C GLY A 85 -8.84 7.77 -3.16
N PHE A 86 -7.99 8.81 -3.17
CA PHE A 86 -7.49 9.43 -4.41
C PHE A 86 -6.53 8.53 -5.16
N GLU A 87 -5.64 7.84 -4.45
CA GLU A 87 -4.70 6.87 -5.02
C GLU A 87 -5.45 5.80 -5.82
N ARG A 88 -6.47 5.19 -5.21
CA ARG A 88 -7.28 4.14 -5.85
C ARG A 88 -8.09 4.66 -7.03
N TYR A 89 -8.64 5.88 -6.92
CA TYR A 89 -9.32 6.54 -8.05
C TYR A 89 -8.37 6.77 -9.23
N SER A 90 -7.16 7.23 -8.95
CA SER A 90 -6.16 7.52 -9.99
C SER A 90 -5.56 6.27 -10.62
N ALA A 91 -5.63 5.13 -9.94
CA ALA A 91 -5.19 3.84 -10.47
C ALA A 91 -6.21 3.19 -11.43
N GLU A 92 -7.48 3.63 -11.39
CA GLU A 92 -8.51 3.15 -12.31
C GLU A 92 -8.29 3.74 -13.71
N MET A 93 -8.38 2.92 -14.75
CA MET A 93 -8.24 3.38 -16.14
C MET A 93 -9.40 4.31 -16.51
N GLN A 94 -9.10 5.56 -16.84
CA GLN A 94 -10.06 6.55 -17.28
C GLN A 94 -10.28 6.47 -18.81
N GLU A 95 -11.36 7.08 -19.32
CA GLU A 95 -11.61 7.10 -20.78
C GLU A 95 -10.46 7.76 -21.56
N SER A 96 -9.86 8.81 -21.04
CA SER A 96 -8.68 9.47 -21.62
C SER A 96 -7.44 8.59 -21.69
N ASP A 97 -7.34 7.58 -20.82
CA ASP A 97 -6.22 6.64 -20.82
C ASP A 97 -6.38 5.61 -21.95
N LYS A 98 -7.61 5.20 -22.25
CA LYS A 98 -7.90 4.26 -23.34
C LYS A 98 -7.44 4.77 -24.71
N GLU A 99 -7.48 6.08 -24.91
CA GLU A 99 -7.03 6.71 -26.14
C GLU A 99 -5.50 6.60 -26.35
N LYS A 100 -4.74 6.39 -25.28
CA LYS A 100 -3.27 6.24 -25.30
C LYS A 100 -2.82 4.79 -25.39
N ILE A 101 -3.72 3.84 -25.24
CA ILE A 101 -3.40 2.41 -25.25
C ILE A 101 -3.01 1.97 -26.65
N ILE A 102 -1.86 1.31 -26.75
CA ILE A 102 -1.44 0.54 -27.93
C ILE A 102 -1.71 -0.93 -27.66
N VAL A 103 -2.28 -1.62 -28.65
CA VAL A 103 -2.57 -3.06 -28.59
C VAL A 103 -1.60 -3.77 -29.54
N SER A 104 -0.66 -4.53 -28.99
CA SER A 104 0.41 -5.15 -29.78
C SER A 104 1.01 -6.34 -29.07
N SER A 105 1.63 -7.27 -29.82
CA SER A 105 2.54 -8.28 -29.27
C SER A 105 3.91 -7.68 -28.97
N ILE A 106 4.77 -8.39 -28.23
CA ILE A 106 6.15 -7.96 -27.98
C ILE A 106 6.92 -7.87 -29.30
N GLU A 107 6.73 -8.86 -30.21
CA GLU A 107 7.41 -8.89 -31.50
C GLU A 107 7.08 -7.64 -32.35
N ASP A 108 5.84 -7.18 -32.29
CA ASP A 108 5.37 -6.03 -33.08
C ASP A 108 5.77 -4.67 -32.44
N MET A 109 6.23 -4.66 -31.19
CA MET A 109 6.75 -3.45 -30.51
C MET A 109 8.18 -3.09 -30.96
N SER A 110 8.73 -3.79 -31.96
CA SER A 110 10.08 -3.53 -32.46
C SER A 110 10.22 -2.08 -32.97
N GLY A 111 11.15 -1.34 -32.37
CA GLY A 111 11.36 0.09 -32.68
C GLY A 111 10.86 1.05 -31.60
N GLU A 112 10.01 0.61 -30.72
CA GLU A 112 9.55 1.36 -29.54
C GLU A 112 10.42 1.05 -28.31
N LYS A 113 10.50 2.01 -27.39
CA LYS A 113 11.07 1.76 -26.07
C LYS A 113 9.99 1.20 -25.16
N PHE A 114 10.20 0.02 -24.61
CA PHE A 114 9.24 -0.60 -23.69
C PHE A 114 9.92 -1.37 -22.58
N ILE A 115 9.22 -1.57 -21.46
CA ILE A 115 9.62 -2.49 -20.41
C ILE A 115 9.28 -3.90 -20.88
N ASN A 116 10.32 -4.73 -21.02
CA ASN A 116 10.13 -6.10 -21.50
C ASN A 116 9.42 -6.93 -20.40
N PRO A 117 8.23 -7.50 -20.68
CA PRO A 117 7.54 -8.35 -19.70
C PRO A 117 8.35 -9.55 -19.23
N LYS A 118 9.35 -10.02 -19.99
CA LYS A 118 10.28 -11.09 -19.57
C LYS A 118 11.10 -10.71 -18.33
N ASP A 119 11.29 -9.41 -18.09
CA ASP A 119 11.99 -8.89 -16.92
C ASP A 119 11.06 -8.70 -15.70
N MET A 120 9.76 -9.01 -15.87
CA MET A 120 8.76 -8.91 -14.81
C MET A 120 8.53 -10.27 -14.13
N TYR A 121 8.00 -10.26 -12.90
CA TYR A 121 7.55 -11.46 -12.22
C TYR A 121 6.27 -12.00 -12.85
N LEU A 122 6.40 -13.04 -13.64
CA LEU A 122 5.30 -13.69 -14.33
C LEU A 122 4.90 -15.02 -13.67
N PRO A 123 3.65 -15.46 -13.84
CA PRO A 123 3.24 -16.82 -13.46
C PRO A 123 4.09 -17.88 -14.13
N PRO A 124 4.43 -19.00 -13.45
CA PRO A 124 5.35 -20.03 -13.97
C PRO A 124 4.90 -20.72 -15.27
N ASN A 125 3.63 -20.62 -15.61
CA ASN A 125 3.05 -21.19 -16.82
C ASN A 125 3.20 -20.29 -18.07
N ILE A 126 3.72 -19.07 -17.91
CA ILE A 126 4.00 -18.16 -19.02
C ILE A 126 5.45 -18.37 -19.43
N THR A 127 5.64 -18.99 -20.60
CA THR A 127 6.97 -19.19 -21.22
C THR A 127 7.27 -18.06 -22.19
N ASP A 128 8.54 -17.88 -22.54
CA ASP A 128 8.97 -16.83 -23.47
C ASP A 128 8.26 -16.94 -24.84
N ASP A 129 8.11 -18.16 -25.36
CA ASP A 129 7.45 -18.40 -26.65
C ASP A 129 5.97 -17.99 -26.64
N ILE A 130 5.28 -18.17 -25.50
CA ILE A 130 3.90 -17.74 -25.32
C ILE A 130 3.86 -16.21 -25.21
N LEU A 131 4.81 -15.66 -24.46
CA LEU A 131 4.86 -14.23 -24.16
C LEU A 131 5.08 -13.39 -25.41
N ASP A 132 6.00 -13.82 -26.30
CA ASP A 132 6.37 -13.09 -27.51
C ASP A 132 5.20 -12.85 -28.46
N VAL A 133 4.27 -13.83 -28.55
CA VAL A 133 3.07 -13.76 -29.40
C VAL A 133 1.82 -13.28 -28.65
N THR A 134 1.91 -13.06 -27.35
CA THR A 134 0.76 -12.61 -26.57
C THR A 134 0.47 -11.14 -26.86
N VAL A 135 -0.77 -10.86 -27.23
CA VAL A 135 -1.24 -9.49 -27.44
C VAL A 135 -1.49 -8.83 -26.10
N LEU A 136 -0.85 -7.68 -25.88
CA LEU A 136 -0.94 -6.88 -24.68
C LEU A 136 -1.51 -5.50 -24.98
N GLU A 137 -2.01 -4.85 -23.95
CA GLU A 137 -2.22 -3.40 -23.94
C GLU A 137 -0.99 -2.73 -23.32
N TRP A 138 -0.48 -1.71 -24.01
CA TRP A 138 0.68 -0.92 -23.59
C TRP A 138 0.26 0.51 -23.33
N TYR A 139 0.80 1.09 -22.26
CA TYR A 139 0.53 2.47 -21.89
C TYR A 139 1.84 3.26 -21.80
N PRO A 140 1.87 4.50 -22.35
CA PRO A 140 3.08 5.33 -22.33
C PRO A 140 3.33 5.85 -20.91
N CYS A 141 4.55 5.65 -20.44
CA CYS A 141 5.06 6.11 -19.15
C CYS A 141 6.37 6.87 -19.34
N ILE A 142 6.72 7.71 -18.40
CA ILE A 142 8.00 8.44 -18.40
C ILE A 142 8.96 7.77 -17.43
N ASP A 143 10.13 7.37 -17.93
CA ASP A 143 11.25 6.98 -17.09
C ASP A 143 11.75 8.20 -16.32
N LEU A 144 11.76 8.12 -14.99
CA LEU A 144 12.08 9.27 -14.13
C LEU A 144 13.57 9.64 -14.10
N VAL A 145 14.44 8.76 -14.61
CA VAL A 145 15.89 8.99 -14.65
C VAL A 145 16.32 9.55 -15.99
N SER A 146 15.90 8.91 -17.09
CA SER A 146 16.23 9.34 -18.45
C SER A 146 15.31 10.43 -19.00
N GLU A 147 14.13 10.61 -18.39
CA GLU A 147 13.04 11.48 -18.87
C GLU A 147 12.50 11.09 -20.24
N GLU A 148 12.75 9.87 -20.68
CA GLU A 148 12.27 9.34 -21.95
C GLU A 148 10.93 8.59 -21.77
N GLU A 149 10.16 8.52 -22.85
CA GLU A 149 8.92 7.76 -22.86
C GLU A 149 9.22 6.27 -23.11
N TYR A 150 8.59 5.42 -22.31
CA TYR A 150 8.59 3.96 -22.43
C TYR A 150 7.18 3.43 -22.39
N TYR A 151 6.91 2.40 -23.17
CA TYR A 151 5.67 1.66 -23.04
C TYR A 151 5.79 0.59 -21.96
N VAL A 152 4.78 0.53 -21.11
CA VAL A 152 4.69 -0.44 -20.01
C VAL A 152 3.39 -1.24 -20.19
N PRO A 153 3.38 -2.56 -19.93
CA PRO A 153 2.13 -3.31 -19.95
C PRO A 153 1.08 -2.69 -19.04
N ALA A 154 -0.08 -2.34 -19.60
CA ALA A 154 -1.15 -1.65 -18.88
C ALA A 154 -1.62 -2.42 -17.63
N ASN A 155 -1.49 -3.75 -17.65
CA ASN A 155 -1.73 -4.63 -16.51
C ASN A 155 -0.82 -4.34 -15.29
N GLY A 156 0.35 -3.74 -15.50
CA GLY A 156 1.27 -3.32 -14.43
C GLY A 156 1.00 -1.91 -13.91
N ILE A 157 0.08 -1.16 -14.50
CA ILE A 157 -0.16 0.25 -14.19
C ILE A 157 -1.53 0.44 -13.56
N PHE A 158 -2.58 -0.10 -14.18
CA PHE A 158 -3.96 0.11 -13.76
C PHE A 158 -4.44 -0.94 -12.75
N HIS A 159 -5.21 -0.48 -11.78
CA HIS A 159 -5.83 -1.38 -10.79
C HIS A 159 -7.24 -0.89 -10.41
N PRO A 160 -8.28 -1.74 -10.59
CA PRO A 160 -8.25 -3.05 -11.26
C PRO A 160 -7.96 -2.90 -12.76
N TYR A 161 -7.26 -3.86 -13.35
CA TYR A 161 -7.03 -3.89 -14.78
C TYR A 161 -8.04 -4.80 -15.46
N ILE A 162 -8.80 -4.21 -16.38
CA ILE A 162 -9.72 -4.90 -17.27
C ILE A 162 -9.34 -4.47 -18.69
N PRO A 163 -8.87 -5.40 -19.55
CA PRO A 163 -8.51 -5.04 -20.91
C PRO A 163 -9.63 -4.30 -21.64
N SER A 164 -9.30 -3.18 -22.28
CA SER A 164 -10.22 -2.43 -23.14
C SER A 164 -10.44 -3.14 -24.47
N ASN A 165 -9.45 -3.91 -24.91
CA ASN A 165 -9.48 -4.72 -26.12
C ASN A 165 -9.62 -6.21 -25.80
N LYS A 166 -10.58 -6.88 -26.43
CA LYS A 166 -10.86 -8.32 -26.22
C LYS A 166 -9.72 -9.25 -26.66
N SER A 167 -8.80 -8.77 -27.48
CA SER A 167 -7.63 -9.54 -27.91
C SER A 167 -6.47 -9.48 -26.91
N ALA A 168 -6.49 -8.50 -26.01
CA ALA A 168 -5.42 -8.35 -25.03
C ALA A 168 -5.61 -9.29 -23.85
N THR A 169 -4.49 -9.84 -23.37
CA THR A 169 -4.45 -10.82 -22.27
C THR A 169 -3.74 -10.21 -21.07
N PRO A 170 -4.33 -10.26 -19.85
CA PRO A 170 -3.61 -9.93 -18.63
C PRO A 170 -2.47 -10.93 -18.37
N LEU A 171 -1.26 -10.44 -18.09
CA LEU A 171 -0.09 -11.28 -17.82
C LEU A 171 -0.10 -11.88 -16.41
N PHE A 172 -0.63 -11.14 -15.46
CA PHE A 172 -0.63 -11.52 -14.05
C PHE A 172 -1.86 -10.91 -13.34
N ARG A 173 -2.11 -11.40 -12.14
CA ARG A 173 -3.15 -10.81 -11.29
C ARG A 173 -2.71 -9.41 -10.88
N GLY A 174 -3.55 -8.42 -11.17
CA GLY A 174 -3.30 -7.03 -10.76
C GLY A 174 -3.11 -6.90 -9.24
N ASN A 175 -2.21 -6.01 -8.85
CA ASN A 175 -1.95 -5.65 -7.48
C ASN A 175 -1.76 -4.14 -7.37
N THR A 176 -1.64 -3.64 -6.15
CA THR A 176 -1.49 -2.20 -5.86
C THR A 176 -0.09 -1.82 -5.38
N ASN A 177 0.88 -2.72 -5.51
CA ASN A 177 2.25 -2.48 -5.05
C ASN A 177 2.87 -1.30 -5.81
N GLY A 178 3.37 -0.32 -5.08
CA GLY A 178 3.98 0.88 -5.63
C GLY A 178 2.98 1.97 -6.04
N LEU A 179 1.67 1.74 -5.92
CA LEU A 179 0.69 2.81 -6.02
C LEU A 179 0.80 3.73 -4.81
N ALA A 180 0.88 5.02 -5.07
CA ALA A 180 1.03 5.99 -4.00
C ALA A 180 0.41 7.34 -4.37
N SER A 181 0.02 8.07 -3.34
CA SER A 181 -0.43 9.44 -3.43
C SER A 181 0.45 10.38 -2.58
N GLY A 182 0.46 11.65 -2.94
CA GLY A 182 1.21 12.68 -2.24
C GLY A 182 0.64 14.07 -2.51
N ASN A 183 1.04 15.06 -1.73
CA ASN A 183 0.67 16.46 -1.97
C ASN A 183 1.33 17.02 -3.23
N VAL A 184 2.47 16.43 -3.60
CA VAL A 184 3.23 16.71 -4.83
C VAL A 184 3.73 15.39 -5.42
N LEU A 185 4.13 15.42 -6.69
CA LEU A 185 4.59 14.24 -7.42
C LEU A 185 5.75 13.53 -6.69
N GLU A 186 6.70 14.31 -6.20
CA GLU A 186 7.90 13.79 -5.53
C GLU A 186 7.56 13.03 -4.24
N GLU A 187 6.55 13.47 -3.47
CA GLU A 187 6.05 12.70 -2.32
C GLU A 187 5.42 11.36 -2.76
N ALA A 188 4.60 11.38 -3.79
CA ALA A 188 3.97 10.17 -4.31
C ALA A 188 5.02 9.17 -4.81
N VAL A 189 6.00 9.63 -5.60
CA VAL A 189 7.10 8.79 -6.12
C VAL A 189 7.90 8.19 -4.97
N LEU A 190 8.30 9.00 -3.99
CA LEU A 190 9.07 8.51 -2.84
C LEU A 190 8.28 7.47 -2.03
N HIS A 191 6.98 7.71 -1.83
CA HIS A 191 6.11 6.78 -1.12
C HIS A 191 5.96 5.46 -1.89
N GLY A 192 5.76 5.50 -3.20
CA GLY A 192 5.68 4.31 -4.05
C GLY A 192 6.97 3.50 -4.04
N ILE A 193 8.14 4.16 -4.08
CA ILE A 193 9.44 3.49 -3.95
C ILE A 193 9.56 2.80 -2.58
N PHE A 194 9.19 3.46 -1.49
CA PHE A 194 9.22 2.83 -0.17
C PHE A 194 8.29 1.62 -0.09
N GLU A 195 7.11 1.67 -0.70
CA GLU A 195 6.21 0.52 -0.71
C GLU A 195 6.78 -0.65 -1.52
N VAL A 196 7.40 -0.41 -2.67
CA VAL A 196 8.04 -1.49 -3.45
C VAL A 196 9.17 -2.15 -2.65
N ILE A 197 10.02 -1.35 -1.98
CA ILE A 197 11.08 -1.86 -1.10
C ILE A 197 10.48 -2.64 0.09
N GLU A 198 9.37 -2.15 0.66
CA GLU A 198 8.63 -2.82 1.74
C GLU A 198 8.13 -4.19 1.32
N ARG A 199 7.53 -4.29 0.15
CA ARG A 199 6.99 -5.54 -0.39
C ARG A 199 8.09 -6.54 -0.73
N ASP A 200 9.22 -6.07 -1.24
CA ASP A 200 10.41 -6.88 -1.48
C ASP A 200 10.95 -7.46 -0.17
N ALA A 201 11.23 -6.61 0.82
CA ALA A 201 11.75 -7.03 2.12
C ALA A 201 10.79 -8.00 2.83
N TRP A 202 9.48 -7.75 2.77
CA TRP A 202 8.48 -8.65 3.33
C TRP A 202 8.45 -10.00 2.61
N SER A 203 8.49 -10.01 1.28
CA SER A 203 8.50 -11.25 0.50
C SER A 203 9.74 -12.10 0.81
N ILE A 204 10.91 -11.48 0.92
CA ILE A 204 12.15 -12.16 1.33
C ILE A 204 12.00 -12.73 2.75
N PHE A 205 11.47 -11.93 3.68
CA PHE A 205 11.24 -12.36 5.05
C PHE A 205 10.32 -13.59 5.15
N GLU A 206 9.20 -13.58 4.42
CA GLU A 206 8.25 -14.71 4.43
C GLU A 206 8.78 -15.96 3.75
N LEU A 207 9.47 -15.82 2.61
CA LEU A 207 9.90 -16.96 1.81
C LEU A 207 11.22 -17.59 2.28
N VAL A 208 12.16 -16.75 2.72
CA VAL A 208 13.52 -17.19 3.04
C VAL A 208 13.76 -17.32 4.53
N HIS A 209 12.95 -16.67 5.35
CA HIS A 209 13.08 -16.63 6.82
C HIS A 209 14.46 -16.16 7.32
N LYS A 210 15.18 -15.39 6.50
CA LYS A 210 16.48 -14.79 6.81
C LYS A 210 16.36 -13.31 7.08
N ASN A 211 17.44 -12.72 7.60
CA ASN A 211 17.59 -11.28 7.84
C ASN A 211 16.50 -10.71 8.76
N ARG A 212 16.24 -11.39 9.88
CA ARG A 212 15.30 -10.91 10.88
C ARG A 212 16.00 -10.72 12.21
N ARG A 213 15.82 -9.53 12.78
CA ARG A 213 16.32 -9.20 14.12
C ARG A 213 15.16 -8.67 14.93
N GLN A 214 14.91 -9.27 16.07
CA GLN A 214 13.94 -8.72 17.00
C GLN A 214 14.45 -7.40 17.55
N ILE A 215 13.60 -6.39 17.52
CA ILE A 215 13.86 -5.09 18.15
C ILE A 215 13.36 -5.18 19.59
N ASP A 216 14.20 -4.79 20.53
CA ASP A 216 13.81 -4.69 21.93
C ASP A 216 12.96 -3.43 22.13
N ASN A 217 11.69 -3.60 22.42
CA ASN A 217 10.74 -2.50 22.61
C ASN A 217 11.17 -1.55 23.75
N ASP A 218 11.83 -2.08 24.78
CA ASP A 218 12.27 -1.28 25.94
C ASP A 218 13.49 -0.41 25.62
N SER A 219 14.22 -0.72 24.53
CA SER A 219 15.36 0.08 24.05
C SER A 219 14.96 1.32 23.26
N ILE A 220 13.69 1.47 22.90
CA ILE A 220 13.21 2.56 22.05
C ILE A 220 13.02 3.83 22.88
N GLU A 221 13.65 4.93 22.45
CA GLU A 221 13.60 6.22 23.15
C GLU A 221 12.54 7.18 22.58
N ASN A 222 12.11 6.99 21.32
CA ASN A 222 11.15 7.87 20.67
C ASN A 222 9.78 7.86 21.38
N GLU A 223 9.35 9.03 21.84
CA GLU A 223 8.12 9.19 22.64
C GLU A 223 6.85 8.77 21.89
N VAL A 224 6.77 9.02 20.58
CA VAL A 224 5.61 8.63 19.76
C VAL A 224 5.50 7.12 19.67
N ILE A 225 6.63 6.42 19.48
CA ILE A 225 6.65 4.96 19.43
C ILE A 225 6.25 4.36 20.78
N ARG A 226 6.77 4.93 21.88
CA ARG A 226 6.41 4.51 23.24
C ARG A 226 4.92 4.66 23.52
N ASP A 227 4.32 5.81 23.15
CA ASP A 227 2.87 6.03 23.30
C ASP A 227 2.07 4.98 22.54
N LEU A 228 2.46 4.66 21.31
CA LEU A 228 1.80 3.62 20.51
C LEU A 228 1.93 2.24 21.14
N LEU A 229 3.12 1.85 21.63
CA LEU A 229 3.35 0.57 22.31
C LEU A 229 2.58 0.49 23.64
N ASP A 230 2.53 1.58 24.40
CA ASP A 230 1.78 1.66 25.67
C ASP A 230 0.29 1.51 25.46
N LYS A 231 -0.28 2.04 24.36
CA LYS A 231 -1.68 1.82 23.99
C LYS A 231 -1.99 0.34 23.76
N PHE A 232 -1.15 -0.39 23.04
CA PHE A 232 -1.29 -1.83 22.86
C PHE A 232 -1.17 -2.57 24.20
N LYS A 233 -0.14 -2.26 24.97
CA LYS A 233 0.14 -2.89 26.28
C LYS A 233 -1.00 -2.67 27.28
N ALA A 234 -1.58 -1.46 27.33
CA ALA A 234 -2.72 -1.15 28.19
C ALA A 234 -3.96 -2.01 27.89
N GLN A 235 -4.07 -2.57 26.70
CA GLN A 235 -5.14 -3.45 26.25
C GLN A 235 -4.76 -4.95 26.32
N SER A 236 -3.62 -5.29 26.94
CA SER A 236 -3.09 -6.66 26.97
C SER A 236 -2.90 -7.25 25.56
N ILE A 237 -2.44 -6.42 24.63
CA ILE A 237 -2.05 -6.82 23.29
C ILE A 237 -0.53 -6.76 23.22
N ASN A 238 0.10 -7.91 23.02
CA ASN A 238 1.54 -8.02 22.86
C ASN A 238 1.94 -7.61 21.44
N VAL A 239 2.94 -6.76 21.32
CA VAL A 239 3.50 -6.36 20.03
C VAL A 239 4.97 -6.77 19.95
N LYS A 240 5.32 -7.46 18.87
CA LYS A 240 6.71 -7.79 18.53
C LYS A 240 7.13 -6.98 17.32
N LEU A 241 8.26 -6.32 17.44
CA LEU A 241 8.92 -5.58 16.36
C LEU A 241 10.09 -6.39 15.81
N MET A 242 10.22 -6.42 14.48
CA MET A 242 11.33 -7.09 13.82
C MET A 242 11.88 -6.23 12.69
N ASP A 243 13.18 -6.06 12.67
CA ASP A 243 13.91 -5.51 11.53
C ASP A 243 14.01 -6.61 10.45
N ILE A 244 13.47 -6.31 9.28
CA ILE A 244 13.47 -7.18 8.09
C ILE A 244 14.15 -6.51 6.89
N THR A 245 14.96 -5.49 7.14
CA THR A 245 15.67 -4.73 6.10
C THR A 245 16.36 -5.67 5.11
N SER A 246 16.06 -5.50 3.82
CA SER A 246 16.66 -6.26 2.72
C SER A 246 18.03 -5.69 2.32
N ASP A 247 18.65 -6.26 1.31
CA ASP A 247 19.93 -5.83 0.75
C ASP A 247 19.88 -4.44 0.10
N VAL A 248 18.68 -3.92 -0.18
CA VAL A 248 18.49 -2.52 -0.60
C VAL A 248 18.93 -1.52 0.48
N GLY A 249 18.96 -1.94 1.75
CA GLY A 249 19.51 -1.15 2.85
C GLY A 249 18.61 -0.02 3.35
N VAL A 250 17.34 0.05 2.92
CA VAL A 250 16.34 0.98 3.47
C VAL A 250 15.63 0.30 4.63
N CYS A 251 15.60 0.96 5.80
CA CYS A 251 15.04 0.39 7.02
C CYS A 251 13.59 -0.05 6.80
N THR A 252 13.34 -1.34 7.01
CA THR A 252 12.02 -1.97 6.92
C THR A 252 11.75 -2.77 8.19
N VAL A 253 10.63 -2.46 8.85
CA VAL A 253 10.25 -3.06 10.13
C VAL A 253 8.87 -3.69 10.01
N THR A 254 8.71 -4.88 10.58
CA THR A 254 7.39 -5.46 10.84
C THR A 254 6.99 -5.30 12.30
N ALA A 255 5.70 -5.10 12.51
CA ALA A 255 5.06 -5.20 13.82
C ALA A 255 3.98 -6.29 13.77
N SER A 256 4.01 -7.24 14.67
CA SER A 256 2.95 -8.23 14.82
C SER A 256 2.27 -8.10 16.16
N SER A 257 0.94 -8.23 16.18
CA SER A 257 0.15 -8.15 17.39
C SER A 257 -0.47 -9.48 17.77
N ASP A 258 -0.45 -9.77 19.07
CA ASP A 258 -1.07 -10.95 19.68
C ASP A 258 -1.98 -10.50 20.83
N ASP A 259 -3.26 -10.85 20.74
CA ASP A 259 -4.31 -10.38 21.65
C ASP A 259 -4.67 -11.47 22.66
N ASP A 260 -4.07 -11.39 23.84
CA ASP A 260 -4.25 -12.38 24.90
C ASP A 260 -5.68 -12.40 25.50
N VAL A 261 -6.46 -11.33 25.29
CA VAL A 261 -7.81 -11.20 25.84
C VAL A 261 -8.84 -11.81 24.91
N LEU A 262 -8.87 -11.37 23.65
CA LEU A 262 -9.89 -11.83 22.70
C LEU A 262 -9.54 -13.19 22.10
N ARG A 263 -8.26 -13.50 21.93
CA ARG A 263 -7.77 -14.72 21.31
C ARG A 263 -8.48 -15.06 19.99
N ASP A 264 -8.89 -14.00 19.25
CA ASP A 264 -9.47 -14.15 17.90
C ASP A 264 -8.32 -14.22 16.88
N PRO A 265 -8.12 -15.35 16.18
CA PRO A 265 -7.05 -15.47 15.20
C PRO A 265 -7.17 -14.46 14.03
N ALA A 266 -8.36 -13.94 13.77
CA ALA A 266 -8.56 -12.90 12.78
C ALA A 266 -7.95 -11.54 13.18
N LEU A 267 -7.62 -11.35 14.47
CA LEU A 267 -6.98 -10.17 15.02
C LEU A 267 -5.46 -10.33 15.24
N LEU A 268 -4.89 -11.49 14.88
CA LEU A 268 -3.45 -11.63 14.70
C LEU A 268 -3.03 -10.82 13.48
N SER A 269 -2.61 -9.59 13.73
CA SER A 269 -2.39 -8.60 12.68
C SER A 269 -0.90 -8.32 12.52
N LEU A 270 -0.50 -8.12 11.27
CA LEU A 270 0.82 -7.69 10.87
C LEU A 270 0.71 -6.29 10.27
N GLY A 271 1.70 -5.45 10.57
CA GLY A 271 1.94 -4.19 9.89
C GLY A 271 3.39 -4.11 9.47
N VAL A 272 3.65 -3.42 8.37
CA VAL A 272 4.99 -3.20 7.85
C VAL A 272 5.21 -1.71 7.62
N GLY A 273 6.44 -1.25 7.78
CA GLY A 273 6.80 0.12 7.52
C GLY A 273 8.22 0.22 6.99
N THR A 274 8.36 0.96 5.90
CA THR A 274 9.66 1.25 5.27
C THR A 274 9.89 2.76 5.23
N HIS A 275 11.06 3.18 5.67
CA HIS A 275 11.47 4.58 5.61
C HIS A 275 12.98 4.74 5.84
N LEU A 276 13.59 5.83 5.34
CA LEU A 276 14.99 6.17 5.61
C LEU A 276 15.26 6.51 7.10
N ASN A 277 14.24 6.99 7.82
CA ASN A 277 14.29 7.17 9.27
C ASN A 277 13.66 5.94 9.94
N PRO A 278 14.43 5.17 10.77
CA PRO A 278 13.94 3.98 11.44
C PRO A 278 12.73 4.21 12.35
N ASP A 279 12.66 5.34 13.04
CA ASP A 279 11.51 5.67 13.89
C ASP A 279 10.23 5.76 13.09
N ILE A 280 10.27 6.38 11.91
CA ILE A 280 9.11 6.48 11.02
C ILE A 280 8.72 5.09 10.49
N ALA A 281 9.70 4.23 10.17
CA ALA A 281 9.42 2.85 9.76
C ALA A 281 8.67 2.09 10.87
N ILE A 282 9.10 2.20 12.12
CA ILE A 282 8.43 1.58 13.28
C ILE A 282 7.02 2.16 13.47
N ILE A 283 6.85 3.49 13.42
CA ILE A 283 5.54 4.13 13.58
C ILE A 283 4.57 3.65 12.48
N ARG A 284 5.03 3.55 11.24
CA ARG A 284 4.23 3.02 10.12
C ARG A 284 3.79 1.58 10.38
N ALA A 285 4.70 0.71 10.82
CA ALA A 285 4.41 -0.68 11.15
C ALA A 285 3.37 -0.79 12.28
N LEU A 286 3.54 -0.03 13.38
CA LEU A 286 2.61 -0.04 14.51
C LEU A 286 1.22 0.49 14.15
N THR A 287 1.16 1.61 13.42
CA THR A 287 -0.12 2.18 12.99
C THR A 287 -0.83 1.28 11.97
N GLU A 288 -0.08 0.51 11.16
CA GLU A 288 -0.65 -0.47 10.24
C GLU A 288 -1.24 -1.68 10.98
N VAL A 289 -0.64 -2.13 12.07
CA VAL A 289 -1.27 -3.13 12.95
C VAL A 289 -2.64 -2.63 13.43
N ALA A 290 -2.73 -1.38 13.90
CA ALA A 290 -3.98 -0.80 14.36
C ALA A 290 -5.00 -0.69 13.22
N GLN A 291 -4.57 -0.26 12.03
CA GLN A 291 -5.40 -0.20 10.82
C GLN A 291 -5.95 -1.59 10.45
N SER A 292 -5.09 -2.61 10.44
CA SER A 292 -5.47 -3.99 10.11
C SER A 292 -6.52 -4.53 11.08
N ARG A 293 -6.31 -4.32 12.39
CA ARG A 293 -7.26 -4.70 13.44
C ARG A 293 -8.60 -3.98 13.29
N ALA A 294 -8.58 -2.65 13.22
CA ALA A 294 -9.81 -1.85 13.08
C ALA A 294 -10.58 -2.19 11.80
N THR A 295 -9.88 -2.40 10.67
CA THR A 295 -10.50 -2.81 9.40
C THR A 295 -11.15 -4.19 9.51
N GLN A 296 -10.48 -5.13 10.19
CA GLN A 296 -11.01 -6.47 10.42
C GLN A 296 -12.26 -6.46 11.30
N ILE A 297 -12.27 -5.62 12.35
CA ILE A 297 -13.43 -5.44 13.24
C ILE A 297 -14.57 -4.72 12.50
N HIS A 298 -14.25 -3.70 11.70
CA HIS A 298 -15.22 -2.96 10.88
C HIS A 298 -15.95 -3.87 9.89
N GLY A 299 -15.24 -4.83 9.27
CA GLY A 299 -15.82 -5.90 8.46
C GLY A 299 -16.52 -5.45 7.18
N THR A 300 -16.26 -4.23 6.69
CA THR A 300 -16.93 -3.66 5.51
C THR A 300 -16.11 -3.77 4.23
N ARG A 301 -14.85 -4.20 4.31
CA ARG A 301 -14.00 -4.42 3.14
C ARG A 301 -14.33 -5.77 2.50
N GLU A 302 -14.44 -5.77 1.19
CA GLU A 302 -14.82 -6.94 0.38
C GLU A 302 -13.74 -8.04 0.39
N ASP A 303 -12.49 -7.69 0.73
CA ASP A 303 -11.32 -8.58 0.70
C ASP A 303 -10.98 -9.24 2.05
N THR A 304 -11.80 -9.06 3.10
CA THR A 304 -11.55 -9.63 4.44
C THR A 304 -11.95 -11.10 4.61
N THR A 305 -12.02 -11.86 3.53
CA THR A 305 -12.47 -13.28 3.54
C THR A 305 -11.58 -14.24 4.33
N ARG A 306 -10.28 -13.90 4.50
CA ARG A 306 -9.31 -14.74 5.22
C ARG A 306 -9.66 -14.94 6.70
N ALA A 307 -10.37 -14.01 7.32
CA ALA A 307 -10.75 -14.07 8.74
C ALA A 307 -11.52 -15.35 9.11
N ASN A 308 -12.47 -15.74 8.27
CA ASN A 308 -13.25 -16.96 8.51
C ASN A 308 -12.38 -18.21 8.47
N PHE A 309 -11.42 -18.28 7.55
CA PHE A 309 -10.45 -19.37 7.50
C PHE A 309 -9.60 -19.42 8.77
N MET A 310 -9.07 -18.28 9.22
CA MET A 310 -8.24 -18.18 10.43
C MET A 310 -9.00 -18.61 11.67
N ARG A 311 -10.28 -18.20 11.82
CA ARG A 311 -11.14 -18.65 12.92
C ARG A 311 -11.40 -20.16 12.89
N HIS A 312 -11.56 -20.76 11.71
CA HIS A 312 -11.69 -22.23 11.58
C HIS A 312 -10.39 -22.97 11.92
N ALA A 313 -9.23 -22.40 11.60
CA ALA A 313 -7.93 -22.97 11.95
C ALA A 313 -7.69 -22.96 13.48
N GLY A 314 -8.20 -21.95 14.16
CA GLY A 314 -8.10 -21.74 15.60
C GLY A 314 -6.83 -21.01 16.02
N TYR A 315 -6.94 -20.23 17.12
CA TYR A 315 -5.89 -19.35 17.63
C TYR A 315 -4.55 -20.06 17.89
N ASP A 316 -4.59 -21.24 18.54
CA ASP A 316 -3.37 -21.96 18.93
C ASP A 316 -2.60 -22.60 17.76
N ARG A 317 -3.15 -22.50 16.54
CA ARG A 317 -2.51 -23.03 15.33
C ARG A 317 -1.94 -21.95 14.42
N MET A 318 -2.22 -20.68 14.71
CA MET A 318 -1.75 -19.53 13.96
C MET A 318 -0.53 -18.91 14.62
#